data_33e7a224e088c55d3abc15777041dc19
#
_entry.id   33e7a224e088c55d3abc15777041dc19
#
_cell.length_a   1.000
_cell.length_b   1.000
_cell.length_c   1.000
_cell.angle_alpha   90.00
_cell.angle_beta   90.00
_cell.angle_gamma   90.00
#
_symmetry.space_group_name_H-M   'P 1'
#
loop_
_entity.id
_entity.type
_entity.pdbx_description
1 polymer ?
#
loop_
_entity_poly.entity_id
_entity_poly.type
_entity_poly.pdbx_seq_one_letter_code
_entity_poly.pdbx_strand_id
1 'polypeptide(L)'
;MFTKTIDQKHSDGWIINYSIQEFYKGNIDVLIIKNANESTIHSIGTLEEQDLYGKTEVPIGTDNKEEDHVWQEEDMMWHNDRAYLDDIHPFVGLYCKEAEEGSSPTYFCDAKKAWSKLDDNLKDKIKQEGPVEFSVRNYFERSAYPHDFRSEVYKRAFLMKSKTKQNIYRKDRFGEYVFFSPAYAKTKYFDELNNIFYDKDNIYVHDWKPNQLVIWNNMTVPHKRDHTPSHIKRRLIRYAFHPS
;
A
#
# COMPACT_ATOMS: atom_id res chain seq x y z
N MET A 1 -3.14 -5.98 -16.41
CA MET A 1 -1.82 -5.25 -16.54
C MET A 1 -1.44 -4.72 -15.18
N PHE A 2 -0.26 -5.05 -14.67
CA PHE A 2 0.09 -4.63 -13.30
C PHE A 2 0.30 -3.11 -13.19
N THR A 3 1.16 -2.52 -14.03
CA THR A 3 1.42 -1.08 -13.99
C THR A 3 1.06 -0.39 -15.30
N LYS A 4 0.54 0.83 -15.20
CA LYS A 4 0.34 1.75 -16.32
C LYS A 4 0.83 3.14 -15.95
N THR A 5 1.59 3.76 -16.83
CA THR A 5 2.04 5.15 -16.68
C THR A 5 1.39 6.05 -17.71
N ILE A 6 0.91 7.21 -17.27
CA ILE A 6 0.34 8.27 -18.10
C ILE A 6 1.09 9.56 -17.80
N ASP A 7 1.32 10.36 -18.81
CA ASP A 7 1.79 11.73 -18.64
C ASP A 7 0.64 12.70 -18.92
N GLN A 8 0.18 13.40 -17.90
CA GLN A 8 -0.96 14.31 -18.00
C GLN A 8 -0.74 15.45 -18.99
N LYS A 9 0.50 15.92 -19.17
CA LYS A 9 0.82 16.99 -20.15
C LYS A 9 0.73 16.54 -21.61
N HIS A 10 0.88 15.22 -21.85
CA HIS A 10 0.96 14.64 -23.18
C HIS A 10 -0.17 13.64 -23.48
N SER A 11 -1.17 13.59 -22.62
CA SER A 11 -2.31 12.68 -22.76
C SER A 11 -3.61 13.46 -22.81
N ASP A 12 -4.47 13.10 -23.75
CA ASP A 12 -5.83 13.62 -23.79
C ASP A 12 -6.60 13.22 -22.53
N GLY A 13 -7.51 14.08 -22.07
CA GLY A 13 -8.31 13.85 -20.86
C GLY A 13 -9.08 12.52 -20.88
N TRP A 14 -9.51 12.05 -22.06
CA TRP A 14 -10.19 10.77 -22.19
C TRP A 14 -9.27 9.56 -21.87
N ILE A 15 -7.97 9.66 -22.18
CA ILE A 15 -6.99 8.59 -21.86
C ILE A 15 -6.84 8.46 -20.36
N ILE A 16 -6.82 9.59 -19.64
CA ILE A 16 -6.72 9.61 -18.18
C ILE A 16 -7.97 8.97 -17.59
N ASN A 17 -9.15 9.43 -17.99
CA ASN A 17 -10.44 8.89 -17.51
C ASN A 17 -10.60 7.40 -17.81
N TYR A 18 -10.27 6.97 -19.02
CA TYR A 18 -10.29 5.56 -19.39
C TYR A 18 -9.36 4.73 -18.50
N SER A 19 -8.17 5.23 -18.22
CA SER A 19 -7.20 4.50 -17.39
C SER A 19 -7.64 4.43 -15.92
N ILE A 20 -8.29 5.46 -15.39
CA ILE A 20 -8.90 5.45 -14.06
C ILE A 20 -10.02 4.40 -14.00
N GLN A 21 -10.87 4.33 -15.03
CA GLN A 21 -11.92 3.31 -15.10
C GLN A 21 -11.33 1.88 -15.14
N GLU A 22 -10.30 1.66 -15.95
CA GLU A 22 -9.63 0.35 -16.04
C GLU A 22 -8.93 -0.02 -14.72
N PHE A 23 -8.40 0.95 -14.00
CA PHE A 23 -7.87 0.78 -12.66
C PHE A 23 -8.96 0.32 -11.68
N TYR A 24 -10.10 0.99 -11.64
CA TYR A 24 -11.20 0.60 -10.75
C TYR A 24 -11.85 -0.75 -11.09
N LYS A 25 -11.78 -1.16 -12.36
CA LYS A 25 -12.19 -2.51 -12.79
C LYS A 25 -11.19 -3.61 -12.39
N GLY A 26 -9.97 -3.24 -11.95
CA GLY A 26 -8.90 -4.18 -11.61
C GLY A 26 -8.09 -4.68 -12.82
N ASN A 27 -8.24 -4.04 -13.99
CA ASN A 27 -7.44 -4.32 -15.19
C ASN A 27 -6.03 -3.69 -15.10
N ILE A 28 -5.89 -2.69 -14.24
CA ILE A 28 -4.63 -2.03 -13.87
C ILE A 28 -4.57 -2.10 -12.34
N ASP A 29 -3.46 -2.56 -11.78
CA ASP A 29 -3.29 -2.64 -10.33
C ASP A 29 -2.54 -1.44 -9.75
N VAL A 30 -1.62 -0.84 -10.52
CA VAL A 30 -0.88 0.38 -10.17
C VAL A 30 -0.96 1.36 -11.34
N LEU A 31 -1.55 2.53 -11.12
CA LEU A 31 -1.63 3.61 -12.10
C LEU A 31 -0.74 4.78 -11.66
N ILE A 32 0.18 5.19 -12.53
CA ILE A 32 1.13 6.27 -12.32
C ILE A 32 0.76 7.43 -13.24
N ILE A 33 0.48 8.59 -12.66
CA ILE A 33 0.17 9.81 -13.40
C ILE A 33 1.28 10.82 -13.18
N LYS A 34 2.05 11.09 -14.22
CA LYS A 34 3.09 12.13 -14.23
C LYS A 34 2.47 13.50 -14.46
N ASN A 35 3.12 14.53 -13.94
CA ASN A 35 2.65 15.92 -14.02
C ASN A 35 1.23 16.12 -13.45
N ALA A 36 0.87 15.30 -12.46
CA ALA A 36 -0.38 15.42 -11.74
C ALA A 36 -0.44 16.70 -10.91
N ASN A 37 -1.64 17.18 -10.67
CA ASN A 37 -1.93 18.34 -9.83
C ASN A 37 -3.17 18.06 -8.95
N GLU A 38 -3.60 19.03 -8.19
CA GLU A 38 -4.76 18.90 -7.29
C GLU A 38 -6.03 18.47 -8.04
N SER A 39 -6.29 19.07 -9.22
CA SER A 39 -7.47 18.69 -10.02
C SER A 39 -7.40 17.23 -10.49
N THR A 40 -6.20 16.72 -10.76
CA THR A 40 -5.99 15.29 -11.08
C THR A 40 -6.38 14.42 -9.91
N ILE A 41 -5.96 14.77 -8.68
CA ILE A 41 -6.27 14.00 -7.47
C ILE A 41 -7.79 13.90 -7.31
N HIS A 42 -8.51 15.02 -7.40
CA HIS A 42 -9.97 15.06 -7.29
C HIS A 42 -10.69 14.34 -8.44
N SER A 43 -10.04 14.16 -9.60
CA SER A 43 -10.62 13.43 -10.73
C SER A 43 -10.51 11.90 -10.60
N ILE A 44 -9.68 11.40 -9.67
CA ILE A 44 -9.54 9.96 -9.44
C ILE A 44 -10.82 9.36 -8.87
N GLY A 45 -11.41 9.99 -7.87
CA GLY A 45 -12.59 9.50 -7.18
C GLY A 45 -12.92 10.35 -5.97
N THR A 46 -13.90 9.91 -5.20
CA THR A 46 -14.23 10.55 -3.91
C THR A 46 -13.13 10.24 -2.89
N LEU A 47 -12.60 11.29 -2.27
CA LEU A 47 -11.61 11.16 -1.20
C LEU A 47 -12.27 10.69 0.10
N GLU A 48 -11.63 9.73 0.76
CA GLU A 48 -12.07 9.20 2.05
C GLU A 48 -11.30 9.84 3.20
N GLU A 49 -12.00 10.04 4.32
CA GLU A 49 -11.35 10.39 5.57
C GLU A 49 -10.51 9.21 6.08
N GLN A 50 -9.33 9.53 6.58
CA GLN A 50 -8.44 8.55 7.18
C GLN A 50 -8.62 8.58 8.70
N ASP A 51 -9.22 7.54 9.26
CA ASP A 51 -9.71 7.47 10.65
C ASP A 51 -8.75 7.94 11.74
N LEU A 52 -7.45 7.74 11.54
CA LEU A 52 -6.45 8.13 12.52
C LEU A 52 -6.27 9.64 12.61
N TYR A 53 -6.61 10.34 11.52
CA TYR A 53 -6.30 11.75 11.35
C TYR A 53 -7.54 12.62 11.12
N GLY A 54 -8.68 12.01 10.78
CA GLY A 54 -9.92 12.72 10.38
C GLY A 54 -9.71 13.63 9.17
N LYS A 55 -8.71 13.32 8.33
CA LYS A 55 -8.32 14.12 7.16
C LYS A 55 -8.34 13.25 5.91
N THR A 56 -8.67 13.84 4.79
CA THR A 56 -8.57 13.20 3.46
C THR A 56 -7.14 13.20 2.93
N GLU A 57 -6.27 14.08 3.44
CA GLU A 57 -4.87 14.24 3.09
C GLU A 57 -3.97 13.96 4.29
N VAL A 58 -3.12 12.96 4.17
CA VAL A 58 -2.16 12.61 5.24
C VAL A 58 -0.74 12.82 4.73
N PRO A 59 -0.02 13.83 5.24
CA PRO A 59 1.38 14.05 4.91
C PRO A 59 2.26 12.87 5.38
N ILE A 60 3.13 12.39 4.50
CA ILE A 60 4.14 11.36 4.79
C ILE A 60 5.48 11.87 4.29
N GLY A 61 6.45 12.00 5.18
CA GLY A 61 7.76 12.52 4.75
C GLY A 61 8.76 12.71 5.87
N THR A 62 10.01 12.98 5.50
CA THR A 62 11.15 13.07 6.43
C THR A 62 11.20 14.36 7.26
N ASP A 63 10.44 15.39 6.89
CA ASP A 63 10.44 16.69 7.57
C ASP A 63 9.10 17.03 8.24
N ASN A 64 8.19 16.07 8.31
CA ASN A 64 6.96 16.26 9.05
C ASN A 64 7.27 16.19 10.56
N LYS A 65 7.34 17.34 11.21
CA LYS A 65 7.57 17.44 12.66
C LYS A 65 6.32 17.11 13.49
N GLU A 66 5.20 16.90 12.84
CA GLU A 66 3.93 16.53 13.48
C GLU A 66 3.86 15.01 13.69
N GLU A 67 4.16 14.59 14.88
CA GLU A 67 3.66 13.45 15.67
C GLU A 67 4.00 12.02 15.27
N ASP A 68 4.28 11.64 14.02
CA ASP A 68 4.44 10.24 13.64
C ASP A 68 5.74 9.92 12.88
N HIS A 69 6.86 9.94 13.60
CA HIS A 69 8.18 9.61 13.06
C HIS A 69 8.27 8.23 12.43
N VAL A 70 7.46 7.27 12.87
CA VAL A 70 7.48 5.89 12.43
C VAL A 70 7.13 5.72 10.95
N TRP A 71 6.21 6.54 10.44
CA TRP A 71 5.81 6.49 9.04
C TRP A 71 6.71 7.34 8.13
N GLN A 72 7.68 8.02 8.69
CA GLN A 72 8.46 9.05 8.01
C GLN A 72 9.83 8.59 7.57
N GLU A 73 10.62 8.04 8.47
CA GLU A 73 12.04 7.74 8.23
C GLU A 73 12.32 6.25 8.14
N GLU A 74 11.64 5.42 8.94
CA GLU A 74 11.96 4.01 9.11
C GLU A 74 11.49 3.13 7.96
N ASP A 75 12.07 1.92 7.90
CA ASP A 75 11.61 0.88 7.00
C ASP A 75 10.17 0.50 7.28
N MET A 76 9.36 0.45 6.24
CA MET A 76 8.03 -0.13 6.32
C MET A 76 8.03 -1.52 5.69
N MET A 77 7.79 -2.55 6.50
CA MET A 77 7.64 -3.92 6.01
C MET A 77 6.53 -4.03 4.95
N TRP A 78 6.56 -5.10 4.17
CA TRP A 78 5.48 -5.42 3.24
C TRP A 78 4.12 -5.45 3.93
N HIS A 79 3.19 -4.61 3.46
CA HIS A 79 1.86 -4.46 4.03
C HIS A 79 0.83 -4.02 3.00
N ASN A 80 -0.43 -4.21 3.37
CA ASN A 80 -1.57 -3.54 2.77
C ASN A 80 -2.09 -2.57 3.83
N ASP A 81 -2.40 -1.36 3.44
CA ASP A 81 -2.88 -0.34 4.37
C ASP A 81 -4.16 -0.80 5.07
N ARG A 82 -4.21 -0.61 6.40
CA ARG A 82 -5.36 -0.97 7.24
C ARG A 82 -5.75 -2.45 7.21
N ALA A 83 -4.86 -3.36 6.80
CA ALA A 83 -5.18 -4.79 6.76
C ALA A 83 -5.60 -5.38 8.13
N TYR A 84 -5.32 -4.69 9.22
CA TYR A 84 -5.69 -5.04 10.59
C TYR A 84 -7.09 -4.52 11.01
N LEU A 85 -7.84 -3.89 10.11
CA LEU A 85 -9.21 -3.41 10.31
C LEU A 85 -10.18 -4.15 9.39
N ASP A 86 -11.47 -4.14 9.75
CA ASP A 86 -12.52 -4.71 8.91
C ASP A 86 -12.82 -3.80 7.70
N ASP A 87 -12.65 -2.49 7.87
CA ASP A 87 -12.83 -1.48 6.85
C ASP A 87 -11.47 -1.13 6.21
N ILE A 88 -11.14 -1.84 5.14
CA ILE A 88 -9.91 -1.63 4.37
C ILE A 88 -10.20 -0.67 3.23
N HIS A 89 -9.43 0.41 3.09
CA HIS A 89 -9.49 1.26 1.91
C HIS A 89 -9.01 0.47 0.68
N PRO A 90 -9.88 0.16 -0.28
CA PRO A 90 -9.51 -0.69 -1.42
C PRO A 90 -8.57 0.00 -2.40
N PHE A 91 -8.62 1.34 -2.45
CA PHE A 91 -7.78 2.15 -3.34
C PHE A 91 -7.08 3.24 -2.55
N VAL A 92 -5.78 3.27 -2.67
CA VAL A 92 -4.93 4.27 -2.01
C VAL A 92 -3.96 4.87 -3.00
N GLY A 93 -3.42 6.03 -2.68
CA GLY A 93 -2.45 6.70 -3.51
C GLY A 93 -1.53 7.61 -2.75
N LEU A 94 -0.40 7.90 -3.37
CA LEU A 94 0.59 8.86 -2.88
C LEU A 94 0.87 9.89 -3.97
N TYR A 95 0.76 11.16 -3.61
CA TYR A 95 1.19 12.27 -4.45
C TYR A 95 2.54 12.81 -3.96
N CYS A 96 3.51 12.89 -4.85
CA CYS A 96 4.84 13.37 -4.54
C CYS A 96 4.92 14.90 -4.69
N LYS A 97 5.09 15.59 -3.56
CA LYS A 97 5.41 17.02 -3.55
C LYS A 97 6.89 17.27 -3.75
N GLU A 98 7.74 16.45 -3.11
CA GLU A 98 9.18 16.57 -3.16
C GLU A 98 9.83 15.20 -2.94
N ALA A 99 10.87 14.89 -3.72
CA ALA A 99 11.73 13.73 -3.52
C ALA A 99 13.14 14.08 -4.03
N GLU A 100 14.09 14.15 -3.12
CA GLU A 100 15.50 14.37 -3.42
C GLU A 100 16.19 13.07 -3.84
N GLU A 101 17.33 13.18 -4.49
CA GLU A 101 18.19 12.02 -4.80
C GLU A 101 18.57 11.30 -3.50
N GLY A 102 18.46 9.97 -3.50
CA GLY A 102 18.67 9.14 -2.30
C GLY A 102 17.41 8.92 -1.45
N SER A 103 16.27 9.53 -1.81
CA SER A 103 15.01 9.18 -1.16
C SER A 103 14.61 7.75 -1.50
N SER A 104 14.07 7.02 -0.52
CA SER A 104 13.67 5.62 -0.73
C SER A 104 12.53 5.49 -1.74
N PRO A 105 12.61 4.51 -2.66
CA PRO A 105 11.52 4.15 -3.53
C PRO A 105 10.37 3.51 -2.75
N THR A 106 9.24 3.33 -3.43
CA THR A 106 8.18 2.44 -2.97
C THR A 106 8.17 1.17 -3.82
N TYR A 107 8.13 0.03 -3.16
CA TYR A 107 8.05 -1.28 -3.79
C TYR A 107 6.62 -1.77 -3.77
N PHE A 108 6.14 -2.28 -4.90
CA PHE A 108 4.80 -2.81 -5.08
C PHE A 108 4.88 -4.28 -5.52
N CYS A 109 4.17 -5.17 -4.84
CA CYS A 109 4.12 -6.58 -5.19
C CYS A 109 2.84 -6.90 -5.96
N ASP A 110 2.98 -7.63 -7.07
CA ASP A 110 1.86 -8.19 -7.82
C ASP A 110 1.38 -9.50 -7.16
N ALA A 111 0.41 -9.38 -6.25
CA ALA A 111 -0.12 -10.54 -5.53
C ALA A 111 -0.86 -11.53 -6.45
N LYS A 112 -1.44 -11.09 -7.57
CA LYS A 112 -2.08 -11.97 -8.54
C LYS A 112 -1.05 -12.81 -9.28
N LYS A 113 0.04 -12.20 -9.72
CA LYS A 113 1.16 -12.91 -10.34
C LYS A 113 1.84 -13.85 -9.35
N ALA A 114 2.06 -13.42 -8.12
CA ALA A 114 2.62 -14.25 -7.06
C ALA A 114 1.72 -15.47 -6.80
N TRP A 115 0.40 -15.29 -6.69
CA TRP A 115 -0.56 -16.38 -6.58
C TRP A 115 -0.46 -17.37 -7.75
N SER A 116 -0.33 -16.88 -8.98
CA SER A 116 -0.24 -17.75 -10.16
C SER A 116 0.97 -18.68 -10.14
N LYS A 117 2.06 -18.28 -9.49
CA LYS A 117 3.33 -19.03 -9.36
C LYS A 117 3.33 -20.09 -8.24
N LEU A 118 2.37 -20.05 -7.33
CA LEU A 118 2.27 -21.07 -6.28
C LEU A 118 1.97 -22.44 -6.90
N ASP A 119 2.54 -23.50 -6.32
CA ASP A 119 2.13 -24.85 -6.68
C ASP A 119 0.69 -25.17 -6.23
N ASP A 120 0.05 -26.11 -6.90
CA ASP A 120 -1.37 -26.40 -6.67
C ASP A 120 -1.63 -26.97 -5.26
N ASN A 121 -0.69 -27.72 -4.69
CA ASN A 121 -0.84 -28.25 -3.34
C ASN A 121 -0.85 -27.12 -2.31
N LEU A 122 0.05 -26.13 -2.45
CA LEU A 122 0.06 -24.96 -1.56
C LEU A 122 -1.17 -24.09 -1.77
N LYS A 123 -1.62 -23.89 -3.02
CA LYS A 123 -2.89 -23.20 -3.32
C LYS A 123 -4.08 -23.83 -2.62
N ASP A 124 -4.19 -25.18 -2.68
CA ASP A 124 -5.29 -25.87 -2.04
C ASP A 124 -5.26 -25.78 -0.52
N LYS A 125 -4.06 -25.87 0.08
CA LYS A 125 -3.88 -25.66 1.50
C LYS A 125 -4.28 -24.25 1.95
N ILE A 126 -3.91 -23.21 1.18
CA ILE A 126 -4.26 -21.82 1.47
C ILE A 126 -5.76 -21.59 1.32
N LYS A 127 -6.40 -22.17 0.29
CA LYS A 127 -7.87 -22.09 0.10
C LYS A 127 -8.64 -22.71 1.28
N GLN A 128 -8.06 -23.75 1.90
CA GLN A 128 -8.66 -24.45 3.04
C GLN A 128 -8.30 -23.79 4.39
N GLU A 129 -7.34 -22.87 4.43
CA GLU A 129 -7.03 -22.13 5.63
C GLU A 129 -8.22 -21.21 5.97
N GLY A 130 -8.74 -21.35 7.17
CA GLY A 130 -9.77 -20.46 7.68
C GLY A 130 -9.23 -19.02 7.88
N PRO A 131 -10.06 -18.11 8.40
CA PRO A 131 -9.63 -16.73 8.65
C PRO A 131 -8.41 -16.65 9.56
N VAL A 132 -7.37 -15.96 9.12
CA VAL A 132 -6.16 -15.68 9.89
C VAL A 132 -6.24 -14.32 10.58
N GLU A 133 -5.50 -14.15 11.66
CA GLU A 133 -5.43 -12.90 12.37
C GLU A 133 -4.51 -11.91 11.64
N PHE A 134 -5.00 -10.68 11.50
CA PHE A 134 -4.23 -9.50 11.12
C PHE A 134 -4.23 -8.54 12.32
N SER A 135 -3.07 -8.13 12.79
CA SER A 135 -2.94 -7.29 13.98
C SER A 135 -1.78 -6.32 13.87
N VAL A 136 -1.98 -5.10 14.35
CA VAL A 136 -0.89 -4.11 14.51
C VAL A 136 0.20 -4.64 15.44
N ARG A 137 -0.16 -5.46 16.44
CA ARG A 137 0.82 -6.08 17.33
C ARG A 137 1.84 -6.93 16.60
N ASN A 138 1.43 -7.67 15.54
CA ASN A 138 2.35 -8.48 14.73
C ASN A 138 3.39 -7.60 14.03
N TYR A 139 3.03 -6.38 13.61
CA TYR A 139 3.98 -5.43 13.06
C TYR A 139 5.08 -5.09 14.05
N PHE A 140 4.72 -4.74 15.28
CA PHE A 140 5.68 -4.38 16.32
C PHE A 140 6.58 -5.55 16.73
N GLU A 141 6.04 -6.77 16.80
CA GLU A 141 6.83 -7.96 17.14
C GLU A 141 7.85 -8.33 16.05
N ARG A 142 7.63 -7.93 14.81
CA ARG A 142 8.51 -8.23 13.66
C ARG A 142 9.39 -7.06 13.22
N SER A 143 9.05 -5.84 13.60
CA SER A 143 9.84 -4.67 13.24
C SER A 143 11.23 -4.72 13.85
N ALA A 144 12.24 -4.28 13.10
CA ALA A 144 13.60 -4.10 13.61
C ALA A 144 13.68 -3.00 14.68
N TYR A 145 12.63 -2.17 14.79
CA TYR A 145 12.55 -1.02 15.72
C TYR A 145 11.39 -1.15 16.72
N PRO A 146 11.26 -2.29 17.44
CA PRO A 146 10.07 -2.57 18.26
C PRO A 146 9.91 -1.64 19.46
N HIS A 147 10.92 -0.84 19.82
CA HIS A 147 10.98 -0.14 21.10
C HIS A 147 10.91 1.38 21.01
N ASP A 148 10.99 1.98 19.82
CA ASP A 148 11.02 3.44 19.65
C ASP A 148 9.68 4.08 19.30
N PHE A 149 8.61 3.32 19.38
CA PHE A 149 7.26 3.86 19.20
C PHE A 149 6.82 4.72 20.38
N ARG A 150 7.41 5.88 20.50
CA ARG A 150 7.11 6.85 21.57
C ARG A 150 6.05 7.86 21.19
N SER A 151 5.50 7.79 19.97
CA SER A 151 4.47 8.74 19.59
C SER A 151 3.18 8.50 20.39
N GLU A 152 2.52 9.56 20.82
CA GLU A 152 1.26 9.52 21.57
C GLU A 152 0.15 8.79 20.79
N VAL A 153 0.21 8.78 19.44
CA VAL A 153 -0.75 8.10 18.57
C VAL A 153 -0.67 6.58 18.75
N TYR A 154 0.54 6.02 18.89
CA TYR A 154 0.74 4.59 19.12
C TYR A 154 0.48 4.18 20.56
N LYS A 155 0.64 5.10 21.50
CA LYS A 155 0.23 4.87 22.90
C LYS A 155 -1.29 4.77 23.03
N ARG A 156 -2.07 5.20 22.03
CA ARG A 156 -3.53 5.00 22.04
C ARG A 156 -3.81 3.51 22.01
N ALA A 157 -4.34 3.04 23.13
CA ALA A 157 -4.74 1.65 23.37
C ALA A 157 -5.61 1.02 22.23
N PHE A 158 -6.17 1.85 21.36
CA PHE A 158 -6.93 1.48 20.19
C PHE A 158 -6.07 0.77 19.13
N LEU A 159 -4.96 1.36 18.66
CA LEU A 159 -4.12 0.77 17.61
C LEU A 159 -3.50 -0.54 18.06
N MET A 160 -2.95 -0.58 19.25
CA MET A 160 -2.35 -1.80 19.80
C MET A 160 -3.33 -2.95 20.00
N LYS A 161 -4.62 -2.66 20.05
CA LYS A 161 -5.70 -3.65 20.13
C LYS A 161 -6.36 -3.93 18.79
N SER A 162 -6.01 -3.15 17.73
CA SER A 162 -6.62 -3.31 16.42
C SER A 162 -6.20 -4.64 15.80
N LYS A 163 -7.19 -5.48 15.57
CA LYS A 163 -7.05 -6.78 14.94
C LYS A 163 -8.35 -7.19 14.27
N THR A 164 -8.22 -7.93 13.21
CA THR A 164 -9.34 -8.57 12.52
C THR A 164 -8.99 -10.00 12.13
N LYS A 165 -9.98 -10.78 11.75
CA LYS A 165 -9.78 -12.11 11.15
C LYS A 165 -10.33 -12.10 9.74
N GLN A 166 -9.46 -12.42 8.78
CA GLN A 166 -9.80 -12.40 7.36
C GLN A 166 -9.24 -13.62 6.64
N ASN A 167 -9.96 -14.07 5.62
CA ASN A 167 -9.43 -15.08 4.70
C ASN A 167 -8.30 -14.45 3.89
N ILE A 168 -7.15 -15.12 3.83
CA ILE A 168 -6.04 -14.68 2.98
C ILE A 168 -6.29 -15.01 1.51
N TYR A 169 -6.91 -16.13 1.19
CA TYR A 169 -7.35 -16.40 -0.18
C TYR A 169 -8.54 -15.53 -0.54
N ARG A 170 -8.46 -14.89 -1.68
CA ARG A 170 -9.51 -14.02 -2.23
C ARG A 170 -9.82 -14.42 -3.68
N LYS A 171 -11.12 -14.41 -3.99
CA LYS A 171 -11.65 -14.49 -5.35
C LYS A 171 -12.80 -13.51 -5.47
N ASP A 172 -12.56 -12.41 -6.12
CA ASP A 172 -13.51 -11.31 -6.26
C ASP A 172 -13.37 -10.63 -7.63
N ARG A 173 -13.92 -9.42 -7.77
CA ARG A 173 -13.87 -8.64 -9.03
C ARG A 173 -12.45 -8.33 -9.51
N PHE A 174 -11.45 -8.42 -8.64
CA PHE A 174 -10.04 -8.18 -8.97
C PHE A 174 -9.32 -9.46 -9.42
N GLY A 175 -9.99 -10.61 -9.38
CA GLY A 175 -9.46 -11.93 -9.73
C GLY A 175 -9.19 -12.82 -8.54
N GLU A 176 -8.29 -13.79 -8.73
CA GLU A 176 -7.80 -14.67 -7.67
C GLU A 176 -6.43 -14.17 -7.18
N TYR A 177 -6.28 -14.04 -5.86
CA TYR A 177 -5.03 -13.61 -5.23
C TYR A 177 -4.98 -14.03 -3.75
N VAL A 178 -3.82 -13.86 -3.14
CA VAL A 178 -3.68 -13.94 -1.68
C VAL A 178 -3.52 -12.54 -1.12
N PHE A 179 -4.41 -12.18 -0.22
CA PHE A 179 -4.28 -10.99 0.61
C PHE A 179 -3.29 -11.29 1.73
N PHE A 180 -2.00 -11.09 1.44
CA PHE A 180 -0.92 -11.40 2.35
C PHE A 180 -0.14 -10.13 2.70
N SER A 181 -0.27 -9.73 3.95
CA SER A 181 0.37 -8.55 4.53
C SER A 181 1.32 -9.00 5.64
N PRO A 182 2.60 -9.29 5.35
CA PRO A 182 3.55 -9.80 6.34
C PRO A 182 3.67 -8.95 7.59
N ALA A 183 3.49 -7.65 7.47
CA ALA A 183 3.47 -6.75 8.62
C ALA A 183 2.42 -7.14 9.66
N TYR A 184 1.26 -7.61 9.23
CA TYR A 184 0.09 -7.81 10.10
C TYR A 184 -0.41 -9.24 10.18
N ALA A 185 -0.26 -10.04 9.11
CA ALA A 185 -0.85 -11.37 8.99
C ALA A 185 -0.12 -12.41 9.86
N LYS A 186 -0.90 -13.33 10.48
CA LYS A 186 -0.38 -14.49 11.20
C LYS A 186 -0.95 -15.77 10.58
N THR A 187 -0.28 -16.29 9.56
CA THR A 187 -0.62 -17.54 8.88
C THR A 187 0.43 -18.60 9.15
N LYS A 188 0.05 -19.87 9.11
CA LYS A 188 1.00 -21.00 9.19
C LYS A 188 1.83 -21.19 7.93
N TYR A 189 1.47 -20.52 6.83
CA TYR A 189 2.20 -20.54 5.55
C TYR A 189 3.04 -19.26 5.35
N PHE A 190 3.43 -18.63 6.45
CA PHE A 190 4.10 -17.32 6.42
C PHE A 190 5.39 -17.36 5.59
N ASP A 191 6.27 -18.34 5.86
CA ASP A 191 7.58 -18.41 5.21
C ASP A 191 7.47 -18.75 3.73
N GLU A 192 6.60 -19.71 3.37
CA GLU A 192 6.35 -20.09 1.98
C GLU A 192 5.78 -18.91 1.17
N LEU A 193 4.79 -18.22 1.72
CA LEU A 193 4.21 -17.04 1.08
C LEU A 193 5.23 -15.91 0.97
N ASN A 194 5.97 -15.61 2.03
CA ASN A 194 6.94 -14.54 2.04
C ASN A 194 8.02 -14.74 0.97
N ASN A 195 8.53 -15.97 0.82
CA ASN A 195 9.56 -16.28 -0.16
C ASN A 195 9.10 -16.16 -1.61
N ILE A 196 7.83 -16.53 -1.90
CA ILE A 196 7.30 -16.51 -3.27
C ILE A 196 6.75 -15.14 -3.64
N PHE A 197 6.02 -14.50 -2.72
CA PHE A 197 5.37 -13.22 -2.98
C PHE A 197 6.39 -12.11 -3.24
N TYR A 198 7.44 -12.06 -2.45
CA TYR A 198 8.41 -10.96 -2.51
C TYR A 198 9.67 -11.33 -3.30
N ASP A 199 9.57 -12.34 -4.17
CA ASP A 199 10.53 -12.56 -5.24
C ASP A 199 10.59 -11.32 -6.16
N LYS A 200 11.80 -10.94 -6.56
CA LYS A 200 12.07 -9.76 -7.39
C LYS A 200 11.23 -9.69 -8.68
N ASP A 201 10.87 -10.84 -9.24
CA ASP A 201 10.07 -10.91 -10.46
C ASP A 201 8.60 -10.50 -10.25
N ASN A 202 8.14 -10.45 -9.01
CA ASN A 202 6.79 -10.03 -8.64
C ASN A 202 6.75 -8.56 -8.20
N ILE A 203 7.91 -7.89 -8.14
CA ILE A 203 8.04 -6.55 -7.55
C ILE A 203 8.26 -5.52 -8.65
N TYR A 204 7.47 -4.44 -8.57
CA TYR A 204 7.71 -3.20 -9.27
C TYR A 204 8.28 -2.17 -8.30
N VAL A 205 9.37 -1.51 -8.67
CA VAL A 205 10.03 -0.45 -7.89
C VAL A 205 9.70 0.90 -8.50
N HIS A 206 9.19 1.82 -7.69
CA HIS A 206 8.85 3.17 -8.11
C HIS A 206 9.75 4.21 -7.44
N ASP A 207 10.59 4.84 -8.25
CA ASP A 207 11.39 5.99 -7.84
C ASP A 207 10.55 7.27 -7.96
N TRP A 208 10.44 7.99 -6.87
CA TRP A 208 9.59 9.16 -6.78
C TRP A 208 10.18 10.37 -7.51
N LYS A 209 9.30 11.10 -8.20
CA LYS A 209 9.62 12.42 -8.78
C LYS A 209 8.49 13.40 -8.42
N PRO A 210 8.81 14.70 -8.22
CA PRO A 210 7.78 15.70 -7.94
C PRO A 210 6.66 15.70 -8.98
N ASN A 211 5.45 15.97 -8.55
CA ASN A 211 4.23 15.98 -9.35
C ASN A 211 3.86 14.62 -9.96
N GLN A 212 4.24 13.53 -9.29
CA GLN A 212 3.72 12.20 -9.61
C GLN A 212 2.65 11.80 -8.61
N LEU A 213 1.53 11.30 -9.14
CA LEU A 213 0.50 10.60 -8.36
C LEU A 213 0.59 9.11 -8.72
N VAL A 214 0.78 8.28 -7.73
CA VAL A 214 0.72 6.81 -7.87
C VAL A 214 -0.46 6.33 -7.06
N ILE A 215 -1.40 5.64 -7.72
CA ILE A 215 -2.54 5.00 -7.08
C ILE A 215 -2.48 3.49 -7.29
N TRP A 216 -2.90 2.72 -6.29
CA TRP A 216 -2.87 1.26 -6.38
C TRP A 216 -4.08 0.61 -5.72
N ASN A 217 -4.39 -0.60 -6.20
CA ASN A 217 -5.38 -1.46 -5.57
C ASN A 217 -4.77 -2.08 -4.31
N ASN A 218 -5.13 -1.54 -3.17
CA ASN A 218 -4.61 -1.96 -1.88
C ASN A 218 -4.97 -3.41 -1.51
N MET A 219 -5.93 -4.03 -2.21
CA MET A 219 -6.28 -5.43 -1.99
C MET A 219 -5.29 -6.38 -2.67
N THR A 220 -4.82 -6.04 -3.88
CA THR A 220 -3.96 -6.89 -4.71
C THR A 220 -2.50 -6.47 -4.75
N VAL A 221 -2.16 -5.35 -4.11
CA VAL A 221 -0.83 -4.73 -4.19
C VAL A 221 -0.28 -4.45 -2.79
N PRO A 222 0.28 -5.44 -2.10
CA PRO A 222 1.12 -5.17 -0.94
C PRO A 222 2.29 -4.27 -1.34
N HIS A 223 2.67 -3.38 -0.44
CA HIS A 223 3.75 -2.44 -0.71
C HIS A 223 4.68 -2.27 0.48
N LYS A 224 5.89 -1.81 0.24
CA LYS A 224 6.88 -1.49 1.27
C LYS A 224 7.71 -0.26 0.89
N ARG A 225 8.43 0.25 1.87
CA ARG A 225 9.41 1.32 1.71
C ARG A 225 10.62 1.01 2.58
N ASP A 226 11.80 1.24 2.04
CA ASP A 226 13.04 1.23 2.81
C ASP A 226 13.23 2.56 3.56
N HIS A 227 14.18 2.60 4.48
CA HIS A 227 14.54 3.80 5.22
C HIS A 227 14.93 4.96 4.30
N THR A 228 14.49 6.17 4.64
CA THR A 228 14.97 7.42 4.04
C THR A 228 15.70 8.22 5.11
N PRO A 229 16.99 8.53 4.94
CA PRO A 229 17.72 9.35 5.91
C PRO A 229 17.03 10.70 6.16
N SER A 230 16.98 11.15 7.41
CA SER A 230 16.24 12.35 7.82
C SER A 230 16.71 13.66 7.15
N HIS A 231 17.96 13.68 6.66
CA HIS A 231 18.51 14.82 5.92
C HIS A 231 18.09 14.85 4.44
N ILE A 232 17.49 13.77 3.92
CA ILE A 232 16.98 13.67 2.54
C ILE A 232 15.49 13.99 2.53
N LYS A 233 15.11 15.01 1.76
CA LYS A 233 13.70 15.40 1.69
C LYS A 233 12.89 14.41 0.85
N ARG A 234 11.84 13.89 1.46
CA ARG A 234 10.83 13.07 0.84
C ARG A 234 9.47 13.47 1.40
N ARG A 235 8.68 14.16 0.57
CA ARG A 235 7.35 14.68 0.95
C ARG A 235 6.29 14.11 0.05
N LEU A 236 5.50 13.21 0.58
CA LEU A 236 4.35 12.63 -0.10
C LEU A 236 3.07 12.99 0.64
N ILE A 237 1.94 12.96 -0.06
CA ILE A 237 0.62 13.04 0.56
C ILE A 237 -0.13 11.76 0.23
N ARG A 238 -0.61 11.09 1.25
CA ARG A 238 -1.42 9.89 1.13
C ARG A 238 -2.89 10.26 1.01
N TYR A 239 -3.56 9.56 0.09
CA TYR A 239 -5.00 9.61 -0.16
C TYR A 239 -5.59 8.21 -0.09
N ALA A 240 -6.88 8.14 0.26
CA ALA A 240 -7.71 6.98 0.04
C ALA A 240 -8.89 7.38 -0.85
N PHE A 241 -9.32 6.47 -1.74
CA PHE A 241 -10.28 6.78 -2.77
C PHE A 241 -11.42 5.76 -2.82
N HIS A 242 -12.62 6.27 -3.10
CA HIS A 242 -13.73 5.49 -3.63
C HIS A 242 -13.98 5.82 -5.10
N PRO A 243 -14.40 4.86 -5.94
CA PRO A 243 -14.91 5.14 -7.27
C PRO A 243 -16.09 6.12 -7.18
N SER A 244 -16.07 7.14 -8.04
CA SER A 244 -17.18 8.11 -8.19
C SER A 244 -18.36 7.48 -8.89
#